data_55f7751c44c9ad8c10c25f1077a12e65
#
_entry.id   55f7751c44c9ad8c10c25f1077a12e65
#
_cell.length_a   1.000
_cell.length_b   1.000
_cell.length_c   1.000
_cell.angle_alpha   90.00
_cell.angle_beta   90.00
_cell.angle_gamma   90.00
#
_symmetry.space_group_name_H-M   'P 1'
#
loop_
_entity.id
_entity.type
_entity.pdbx_description
1 polymer ?
#
loop_
_entity_poly.entity_id
_entity_poly.type
_entity_poly.pdbx_seq_one_letter_code
_entity_poly.pdbx_strand_id
1 'polypeptide(L)'
;MVKARKYVVKRHFQGVPKKDDFELVEYELPQLKTGQFSVKAEWISVDPYLRAYNSSTPTPYDQFGFQVGTVTESKNPDFPVGCRVVTHKGWCDYSVVTNLKETYSHVYILPDLQGLPLELALGALGMPGVTAYFGFLEICKPKPGETVVVSGAAGAVGSIVGQIAKIKGCRVIGFAGSDDKVQWLEKELGFDKAINYKTADVSKALKDAAPKGVDCYFDNVGGELTAAIYKQMNLYGRVALCGCISSYNEDPTTYKTSSLLPLILFKQLKVEGFIVSRWSEPENRWPEAITALAQWIKQGKIKTRSHVTEGFDKLYDAFVGMLAGENTGKAVVKV
;
A
#
# COMPACT_ATOMS: atom_id res chain seq x y z
N MET A 1 6.13 -14.37 32.55
CA MET A 1 5.32 -14.32 31.31
C MET A 1 5.47 -12.93 30.71
N VAL A 2 5.55 -12.82 29.39
CA VAL A 2 5.70 -11.52 28.71
C VAL A 2 4.33 -10.88 28.63
N LYS A 3 4.18 -9.66 29.17
CA LYS A 3 2.98 -8.83 28.96
C LYS A 3 3.05 -8.24 27.57
N ALA A 4 1.99 -8.36 26.83
CA ALA A 4 1.84 -7.90 25.46
C ALA A 4 0.61 -7.01 25.31
N ARG A 5 0.58 -6.17 24.28
CA ARG A 5 -0.53 -5.28 23.97
C ARG A 5 -0.97 -5.49 22.54
N LYS A 6 -2.27 -5.35 22.30
CA LYS A 6 -2.86 -5.39 20.98
C LYS A 6 -4.04 -4.44 20.86
N TYR A 7 -4.30 -3.99 19.64
CA TYR A 7 -5.53 -3.27 19.33
C TYR A 7 -6.61 -4.23 18.83
N VAL A 8 -7.79 -4.13 19.43
CA VAL A 8 -9.00 -4.84 19.02
C VAL A 8 -9.96 -3.84 18.40
N VAL A 9 -10.46 -4.14 17.22
CA VAL A 9 -11.55 -3.38 16.60
C VAL A 9 -12.88 -3.90 17.12
N LYS A 10 -13.63 -3.05 17.79
CA LYS A 10 -14.88 -3.41 18.48
C LYS A 10 -16.09 -3.46 17.56
N ARG A 11 -16.10 -2.66 16.51
CA ARG A 11 -17.24 -2.47 15.60
C ARG A 11 -16.81 -2.00 14.23
N HIS A 12 -17.71 -2.10 13.26
CA HIS A 12 -17.49 -1.55 11.93
C HIS A 12 -17.42 -0.01 11.97
N PHE A 13 -16.48 0.54 11.25
CA PHE A 13 -16.28 1.99 11.17
C PHE A 13 -17.42 2.66 10.40
N GLN A 14 -17.90 3.78 10.94
CA GLN A 14 -18.88 4.65 10.28
C GLN A 14 -18.19 5.98 9.93
N GLY A 15 -17.95 6.20 8.64
CA GLY A 15 -17.12 7.30 8.18
C GLY A 15 -15.64 7.11 8.55
N VAL A 16 -14.97 8.18 8.95
CA VAL A 16 -13.60 8.13 9.45
C VAL A 16 -13.54 7.32 10.74
N PRO A 17 -12.59 6.36 10.88
CA PRO A 17 -12.44 5.58 12.10
C PRO A 17 -12.25 6.47 13.33
N LYS A 18 -12.94 6.16 14.44
CA LYS A 18 -12.88 6.89 15.69
C LYS A 18 -12.06 6.13 16.71
N LYS A 19 -11.45 6.84 17.66
CA LYS A 19 -10.64 6.21 18.70
C LYS A 19 -11.43 5.16 19.50
N ASP A 20 -12.72 5.43 19.74
CA ASP A 20 -13.62 4.52 20.47
C ASP A 20 -14.01 3.26 19.67
N ASP A 21 -13.68 3.17 18.40
CA ASP A 21 -13.86 1.95 17.62
C ASP A 21 -12.82 0.90 17.96
N PHE A 22 -11.74 1.32 18.62
CA PHE A 22 -10.62 0.47 19.03
C PHE A 22 -10.58 0.31 20.54
N GLU A 23 -10.02 -0.80 20.97
CA GLU A 23 -9.66 -1.08 22.36
C GLU A 23 -8.21 -1.55 22.42
N LEU A 24 -7.42 -0.94 23.29
CA LEU A 24 -6.08 -1.41 23.61
C LEU A 24 -6.17 -2.45 24.72
N VAL A 25 -5.84 -3.70 24.40
CA VAL A 25 -5.93 -4.83 25.31
C VAL A 25 -4.54 -5.29 25.71
N GLU A 26 -4.31 -5.42 27.02
CA GLU A 26 -3.14 -6.11 27.58
C GLU A 26 -3.45 -7.59 27.75
N TYR A 27 -2.48 -8.44 27.41
CA TYR A 27 -2.61 -9.88 27.56
C TYR A 27 -1.26 -10.53 27.88
N GLU A 28 -1.29 -11.75 28.39
CA GLU A 28 -0.09 -12.53 28.59
C GLU A 28 0.16 -13.42 27.36
N LEU A 29 1.39 -13.42 26.86
CA LEU A 29 1.75 -14.32 25.78
C LEU A 29 1.57 -15.78 26.23
N PRO A 30 0.86 -16.60 25.45
CA PRO A 30 0.72 -18.02 25.73
C PRO A 30 2.06 -18.74 25.61
N GLN A 31 2.22 -19.81 26.38
CA GLN A 31 3.38 -20.69 26.24
C GLN A 31 3.43 -21.30 24.84
N LEU A 32 4.62 -21.29 24.23
CA LEU A 32 4.81 -21.87 22.89
C LEU A 32 4.59 -23.37 22.89
N LYS A 33 3.89 -23.83 21.88
CA LYS A 33 3.80 -25.26 21.49
C LYS A 33 4.86 -25.57 20.42
N THR A 34 5.12 -26.84 20.19
CA THR A 34 6.03 -27.29 19.11
C THR A 34 5.62 -26.66 17.76
N GLY A 35 6.60 -26.16 17.02
CA GLY A 35 6.42 -25.50 15.72
C GLY A 35 6.04 -24.01 15.82
N GLN A 36 5.83 -23.46 17.03
CA GLN A 36 5.50 -22.04 17.24
C GLN A 36 6.73 -21.22 17.61
N PHE A 37 6.64 -19.93 17.41
CA PHE A 37 7.62 -18.95 17.87
C PHE A 37 6.95 -17.63 18.24
N SER A 38 7.59 -16.85 19.12
CA SER A 38 7.12 -15.51 19.49
C SER A 38 7.91 -14.44 18.77
N VAL A 39 7.22 -13.34 18.46
CA VAL A 39 7.78 -12.19 17.74
C VAL A 39 7.53 -10.93 18.55
N LYS A 40 8.58 -10.12 18.73
CA LYS A 40 8.50 -8.74 19.19
C LYS A 40 8.47 -7.84 17.96
N ALA A 41 7.41 -7.05 17.81
CA ALA A 41 7.31 -6.08 16.72
C ALA A 41 8.36 -4.97 16.87
N GLU A 42 9.01 -4.61 15.77
CA GLU A 42 9.89 -3.44 15.64
C GLU A 42 9.21 -2.36 14.81
N TRP A 43 8.48 -2.76 13.77
CA TRP A 43 7.78 -1.88 12.85
C TRP A 43 6.42 -2.46 12.50
N ILE A 44 5.40 -1.63 12.47
CA ILE A 44 4.02 -1.99 12.10
C ILE A 44 3.59 -1.13 10.91
N SER A 45 3.01 -1.79 9.91
CA SER A 45 2.48 -1.16 8.72
C SER A 45 1.13 -0.50 8.98
N VAL A 46 0.95 0.68 8.40
CA VAL A 46 -0.35 1.37 8.36
C VAL A 46 -0.75 1.51 6.90
N ASP A 47 -1.89 0.89 6.54
CA ASP A 47 -2.32 0.74 5.15
C ASP A 47 -3.80 1.07 4.95
N PRO A 48 -4.21 1.63 3.78
CA PRO A 48 -5.61 1.96 3.51
C PRO A 48 -6.56 0.76 3.51
N TYR A 49 -6.08 -0.44 3.15
CA TYR A 49 -6.91 -1.64 3.11
C TYR A 49 -7.47 -2.04 4.49
N LEU A 50 -6.82 -1.62 5.57
CA LEU A 50 -7.31 -1.82 6.95
C LEU A 50 -8.69 -1.16 7.14
N ARG A 51 -8.94 -0.04 6.45
CA ARG A 51 -10.26 0.61 6.42
C ARG A 51 -11.23 -0.14 5.52
N ALA A 52 -10.80 -0.54 4.34
CA ALA A 52 -11.65 -1.20 3.36
C ALA A 52 -12.19 -2.55 3.86
N TYR A 53 -11.33 -3.38 4.47
CA TYR A 53 -11.72 -4.70 4.95
C TYR A 53 -12.49 -4.71 6.27
N ASN A 54 -12.53 -3.58 6.99
CA ASN A 54 -13.31 -3.49 8.22
C ASN A 54 -14.79 -3.85 8.01
N SER A 55 -15.39 -3.43 6.90
CA SER A 55 -16.82 -3.68 6.62
C SER A 55 -17.16 -5.15 6.39
N SER A 56 -16.19 -5.96 5.96
CA SER A 56 -16.35 -7.39 5.66
C SER A 56 -15.80 -8.31 6.75
N THR A 57 -15.09 -7.76 7.75
CA THR A 57 -14.50 -8.54 8.83
C THR A 57 -15.46 -8.57 10.03
N PRO A 58 -15.90 -9.77 10.48
CA PRO A 58 -16.76 -9.85 11.67
C PRO A 58 -16.11 -9.22 12.91
N THR A 59 -16.86 -8.39 13.60
CA THR A 59 -16.39 -7.71 14.83
C THR A 59 -16.88 -8.42 16.11
N PRO A 60 -16.10 -8.40 17.23
CA PRO A 60 -14.77 -7.79 17.37
C PRO A 60 -13.67 -8.63 16.72
N TYR A 61 -12.56 -7.97 16.29
CA TYR A 61 -11.39 -8.67 15.76
C TYR A 61 -10.08 -7.96 16.16
N ASP A 62 -9.00 -8.73 16.26
CA ASP A 62 -7.66 -8.19 16.46
C ASP A 62 -7.26 -7.42 15.18
N GLN A 63 -6.83 -6.15 15.31
CA GLN A 63 -6.48 -5.38 14.13
C GLN A 63 -5.31 -6.03 13.41
N PHE A 64 -5.58 -6.55 12.23
CA PHE A 64 -4.59 -7.19 11.35
C PHE A 64 -3.72 -6.16 10.62
N GLY A 65 -2.66 -6.62 9.99
CA GLY A 65 -1.72 -5.82 9.20
C GLY A 65 -0.32 -6.40 9.22
N PHE A 66 0.53 -5.93 8.31
CA PHE A 66 1.91 -6.38 8.25
C PHE A 66 2.76 -5.76 9.35
N GLN A 67 3.71 -6.55 9.85
CA GLN A 67 4.75 -6.08 10.77
C GLN A 67 6.08 -6.75 10.47
N VAL A 68 7.16 -6.08 10.84
CA VAL A 68 8.50 -6.63 10.95
C VAL A 68 8.84 -6.72 12.42
N GLY A 69 9.37 -7.84 12.85
CA GLY A 69 9.77 -8.04 14.22
C GLY A 69 10.87 -9.08 14.36
N THR A 70 11.41 -9.18 15.58
CA THR A 70 12.45 -10.15 15.94
C THR A 70 11.84 -11.33 16.69
N VAL A 71 12.25 -12.54 16.33
CA VAL A 71 11.91 -13.78 17.06
C VAL A 71 12.57 -13.77 18.42
N THR A 72 11.77 -13.81 19.49
CA THR A 72 12.24 -13.72 20.88
C THR A 72 12.30 -15.06 21.60
N GLU A 73 11.44 -16.00 21.22
CA GLU A 73 11.45 -17.41 21.66
C GLU A 73 10.98 -18.29 20.51
N SER A 74 11.56 -19.47 20.35
CA SER A 74 11.18 -20.37 19.25
C SER A 74 11.18 -21.84 19.67
N LYS A 75 10.13 -22.55 19.23
CA LYS A 75 10.04 -24.00 19.15
C LYS A 75 9.87 -24.50 17.71
N ASN A 76 10.29 -23.66 16.74
CA ASN A 76 10.33 -23.95 15.32
C ASN A 76 11.78 -23.80 14.81
N PRO A 77 12.44 -24.88 14.36
CA PRO A 77 13.85 -24.84 13.94
C PRO A 77 14.09 -23.93 12.72
N ASP A 78 13.08 -23.72 11.88
CA ASP A 78 13.19 -22.88 10.69
C ASP A 78 13.18 -21.37 11.04
N PHE A 79 12.78 -21.00 12.26
CA PHE A 79 12.72 -19.60 12.73
C PHE A 79 13.50 -19.45 14.04
N PRO A 80 14.85 -19.37 13.97
CA PRO A 80 15.68 -19.28 15.17
C PRO A 80 15.52 -17.94 15.89
N VAL A 81 15.74 -17.95 17.20
CA VAL A 81 15.75 -16.75 18.04
C VAL A 81 16.74 -15.73 17.49
N GLY A 82 16.33 -14.46 17.44
CA GLY A 82 17.12 -13.34 16.93
C GLY A 82 16.96 -13.09 15.43
N CYS A 83 16.37 -14.01 14.64
CA CYS A 83 16.06 -13.69 13.25
C CYS A 83 14.92 -12.68 13.15
N ARG A 84 14.95 -11.84 12.11
CA ARG A 84 13.85 -10.95 11.77
C ARG A 84 12.89 -11.61 10.83
N VAL A 85 11.59 -11.36 11.07
CA VAL A 85 10.50 -11.95 10.29
C VAL A 85 9.52 -10.88 9.85
N VAL A 86 8.89 -11.11 8.71
CA VAL A 86 7.68 -10.39 8.28
C VAL A 86 6.48 -11.27 8.58
N THR A 87 5.49 -10.70 9.27
CA THR A 87 4.23 -11.37 9.63
C THR A 87 3.04 -10.49 9.32
N HIS A 88 1.83 -11.06 9.34
CA HIS A 88 0.56 -10.33 9.24
C HIS A 88 -0.19 -10.32 10.59
N LYS A 89 0.57 -10.27 11.71
CA LYS A 89 0.02 -10.29 13.08
C LYS A 89 -0.65 -8.99 13.52
N GLY A 90 -0.53 -7.96 12.73
CA GLY A 90 -1.28 -6.73 12.93
C GLY A 90 -0.74 -5.82 14.03
N TRP A 91 -1.66 -5.16 14.71
CA TRP A 91 -1.33 -4.15 15.70
C TRP A 91 -1.15 -4.76 17.09
N CYS A 92 -0.06 -5.48 17.26
CA CYS A 92 0.39 -6.02 18.54
C CYS A 92 1.90 -5.83 18.70
N ASP A 93 2.36 -5.56 19.94
CA ASP A 93 3.77 -5.39 20.23
C ASP A 93 4.51 -6.72 20.40
N TYR A 94 3.80 -7.77 20.84
CA TYR A 94 4.27 -9.15 20.87
C TYR A 94 3.18 -10.07 20.34
N SER A 95 3.57 -11.13 19.67
CA SER A 95 2.65 -12.14 19.12
C SER A 95 3.25 -13.53 19.12
N VAL A 96 2.39 -14.55 19.05
CA VAL A 96 2.78 -15.93 18.78
C VAL A 96 2.36 -16.29 17.36
N VAL A 97 3.31 -16.76 16.57
CA VAL A 97 3.06 -17.31 15.23
C VAL A 97 2.74 -18.78 15.36
N THR A 98 1.54 -19.15 14.95
CA THR A 98 1.01 -20.53 15.01
C THR A 98 0.87 -21.17 13.64
N ASN A 99 0.78 -20.36 12.60
CA ASN A 99 0.64 -20.79 11.22
C ASN A 99 1.51 -19.91 10.33
N LEU A 100 2.29 -20.52 9.45
CA LEU A 100 3.17 -19.82 8.52
C LEU A 100 2.41 -19.28 7.29
N LYS A 101 1.24 -19.84 7.00
CA LYS A 101 0.34 -19.34 5.96
C LYS A 101 -0.73 -18.47 6.62
N GLU A 102 -0.58 -17.16 6.47
CA GLU A 102 -1.54 -16.15 6.94
C GLU A 102 -2.46 -15.74 5.77
N THR A 103 -3.57 -15.06 6.09
CA THR A 103 -4.66 -14.78 5.15
C THR A 103 -4.20 -14.11 3.83
N TYR A 104 -3.17 -13.28 3.88
CA TYR A 104 -2.73 -12.48 2.71
C TYR A 104 -1.27 -12.67 2.34
N SER A 105 -0.49 -13.42 3.16
CA SER A 105 0.92 -13.65 2.90
C SER A 105 1.44 -14.88 3.65
N HIS A 106 2.64 -15.29 3.31
CA HIS A 106 3.40 -16.24 4.10
C HIS A 106 4.26 -15.50 5.12
N VAL A 107 4.39 -16.06 6.32
CA VAL A 107 5.42 -15.63 7.26
C VAL A 107 6.77 -16.07 6.72
N TYR A 108 7.73 -15.17 6.67
CA TYR A 108 9.05 -15.46 6.16
C TYR A 108 10.14 -14.73 6.96
N ILE A 109 11.32 -15.35 6.99
CA ILE A 109 12.50 -14.68 7.52
C ILE A 109 12.87 -13.56 6.56
N LEU A 110 13.01 -12.33 7.10
CA LEU A 110 13.43 -11.20 6.32
C LEU A 110 14.89 -11.41 5.88
N PRO A 111 15.17 -11.44 4.57
CA PRO A 111 16.54 -11.54 4.09
C PRO A 111 17.36 -10.32 4.50
N ASP A 112 18.68 -10.46 4.50
CA ASP A 112 19.57 -9.31 4.71
C ASP A 112 19.28 -8.23 3.67
N LEU A 113 18.86 -7.07 4.15
CA LEU A 113 18.56 -5.90 3.32
C LEU A 113 19.85 -5.15 2.88
N GLN A 114 21.02 -5.66 3.26
CA GLN A 114 22.33 -5.13 2.86
C GLN A 114 22.47 -3.62 3.11
N GLY A 115 22.10 -3.21 4.31
CA GLY A 115 22.18 -1.83 4.76
C GLY A 115 20.98 -0.94 4.40
N LEU A 116 19.99 -1.46 3.70
CA LEU A 116 18.73 -0.72 3.49
C LEU A 116 17.89 -0.68 4.78
N PRO A 117 17.15 0.41 5.02
CA PRO A 117 16.29 0.56 6.18
C PRO A 117 15.26 -0.57 6.34
N LEU A 118 15.03 -1.00 7.58
CA LEU A 118 14.22 -2.17 7.90
C LEU A 118 12.74 -1.98 7.54
N GLU A 119 12.22 -0.78 7.71
CA GLU A 119 10.84 -0.44 7.38
C GLU A 119 10.52 -0.57 5.89
N LEU A 120 11.51 -0.63 5.01
CA LEU A 120 11.30 -0.90 3.58
C LEU A 120 10.66 -2.27 3.34
N ALA A 121 10.83 -3.22 4.25
CA ALA A 121 10.14 -4.51 4.20
C ALA A 121 8.62 -4.40 4.36
N LEU A 122 8.11 -3.26 4.87
CA LEU A 122 6.68 -2.94 4.92
C LEU A 122 6.24 -1.99 3.80
N GLY A 123 7.19 -1.51 3.00
CA GLY A 123 6.98 -0.55 1.91
C GLY A 123 7.45 -1.10 0.57
N ALA A 124 8.52 -0.51 0.06
CA ALA A 124 9.04 -0.81 -1.29
C ALA A 124 9.54 -2.25 -1.45
N LEU A 125 10.00 -2.90 -0.39
CA LEU A 125 10.45 -4.30 -0.38
C LEU A 125 9.42 -5.24 0.29
N GLY A 126 8.16 -4.84 0.32
CA GLY A 126 7.04 -5.59 0.87
C GLY A 126 5.79 -5.46 0.02
N MET A 127 4.63 -5.61 0.66
CA MET A 127 3.32 -5.64 -0.01
C MET A 127 3.08 -4.45 -0.95
N PRO A 128 3.34 -3.19 -0.58
CA PRO A 128 3.13 -2.05 -1.49
C PRO A 128 4.05 -2.08 -2.72
N GLY A 129 5.31 -2.48 -2.55
CA GLY A 129 6.24 -2.63 -3.66
C GLY A 129 5.82 -3.72 -4.65
N VAL A 130 5.44 -4.88 -4.13
CA VAL A 130 4.92 -6.01 -4.93
C VAL A 130 3.64 -5.61 -5.68
N THR A 131 2.74 -4.87 -5.00
CA THR A 131 1.51 -4.31 -5.59
C THR A 131 1.84 -3.39 -6.78
N ALA A 132 2.81 -2.49 -6.60
CA ALA A 132 3.25 -1.59 -7.65
C ALA A 132 3.88 -2.33 -8.83
N TYR A 133 4.77 -3.28 -8.54
CA TYR A 133 5.52 -4.03 -9.54
C TYR A 133 4.59 -4.83 -10.45
N PHE A 134 3.85 -5.74 -9.91
CA PHE A 134 2.98 -6.60 -10.72
C PHE A 134 1.76 -5.87 -11.25
N GLY A 135 1.07 -5.08 -10.40
CA GLY A 135 -0.12 -4.35 -10.82
C GLY A 135 0.16 -3.41 -11.99
N PHE A 136 1.34 -2.79 -12.04
CA PHE A 136 1.68 -1.94 -13.16
C PHE A 136 2.22 -2.72 -14.36
N LEU A 137 3.19 -3.62 -14.15
CA LEU A 137 3.86 -4.28 -15.25
C LEU A 137 3.00 -5.32 -15.97
N GLU A 138 2.15 -6.06 -15.25
CA GLU A 138 1.34 -7.13 -15.85
C GLU A 138 -0.03 -6.66 -16.34
N ILE A 139 -0.61 -5.64 -15.69
CA ILE A 139 -1.95 -5.16 -16.05
C ILE A 139 -1.84 -4.01 -17.06
N CYS A 140 -1.08 -2.97 -16.75
CA CYS A 140 -0.89 -1.84 -17.66
C CYS A 140 0.01 -2.20 -18.87
N LYS A 141 0.97 -3.11 -18.69
CA LYS A 141 1.94 -3.51 -19.75
C LYS A 141 2.51 -2.31 -20.50
N PRO A 142 3.17 -1.38 -19.77
CA PRO A 142 3.59 -0.10 -20.31
C PRO A 142 4.63 -0.27 -21.43
N LYS A 143 4.55 0.60 -22.45
CA LYS A 143 5.51 0.67 -23.55
C LYS A 143 6.29 1.98 -23.49
N PRO A 144 7.56 2.00 -23.92
CA PRO A 144 8.33 3.24 -24.01
C PRO A 144 7.59 4.31 -24.83
N GLY A 145 7.61 5.56 -24.34
CA GLY A 145 6.94 6.70 -24.96
C GLY A 145 5.45 6.87 -24.62
N GLU A 146 4.81 5.89 -23.98
CA GLU A 146 3.43 6.01 -23.51
C GLU A 146 3.31 6.99 -22.33
N THR A 147 2.11 7.57 -22.19
CA THR A 147 1.75 8.43 -21.06
C THR A 147 1.06 7.62 -19.97
N VAL A 148 1.63 7.65 -18.80
CA VAL A 148 1.13 6.97 -17.58
C VAL A 148 0.63 8.01 -16.59
N VAL A 149 -0.59 7.81 -16.09
CA VAL A 149 -1.15 8.57 -14.98
C VAL A 149 -1.20 7.70 -13.73
N VAL A 150 -0.87 8.30 -12.58
CA VAL A 150 -0.93 7.63 -11.28
C VAL A 150 -1.74 8.50 -10.31
N SER A 151 -2.84 8.00 -9.77
CA SER A 151 -3.55 8.64 -8.66
C SER A 151 -2.98 8.19 -7.32
N GLY A 152 -3.07 9.06 -6.27
CA GLY A 152 -2.38 8.79 -5.01
C GLY A 152 -0.86 8.61 -5.19
N ALA A 153 -0.29 9.39 -6.13
CA ALA A 153 1.08 9.21 -6.62
C ALA A 153 2.15 9.37 -5.54
N ALA A 154 1.90 10.14 -4.49
CA ALA A 154 2.83 10.32 -3.38
C ALA A 154 2.68 9.30 -2.25
N GLY A 155 1.82 8.29 -2.41
CA GLY A 155 1.65 7.20 -1.47
C GLY A 155 2.65 6.06 -1.66
N ALA A 156 2.56 5.04 -0.81
CA ALA A 156 3.47 3.89 -0.79
C ALA A 156 3.53 3.13 -2.13
N VAL A 157 2.39 2.90 -2.77
CA VAL A 157 2.29 2.20 -4.06
C VAL A 157 2.56 3.17 -5.21
N GLY A 158 1.85 4.31 -5.24
CA GLY A 158 1.88 5.24 -6.37
C GLY A 158 3.27 5.81 -6.67
N SER A 159 4.06 6.10 -5.63
CA SER A 159 5.42 6.61 -5.80
C SER A 159 6.36 5.61 -6.46
N ILE A 160 6.15 4.32 -6.23
CA ILE A 160 6.92 3.24 -6.84
C ILE A 160 6.45 3.02 -8.29
N VAL A 161 5.14 2.98 -8.54
CA VAL A 161 4.57 2.84 -9.89
C VAL A 161 5.13 3.88 -10.84
N GLY A 162 5.12 5.16 -10.44
CA GLY A 162 5.62 6.23 -11.30
C GLY A 162 7.09 6.09 -11.62
N GLN A 163 7.91 5.68 -10.66
CA GLN A 163 9.34 5.45 -10.90
C GLN A 163 9.57 4.20 -11.78
N ILE A 164 8.81 3.13 -11.61
CA ILE A 164 8.86 1.98 -12.54
C ILE A 164 8.47 2.44 -13.94
N ALA A 165 7.46 3.30 -14.10
CA ALA A 165 7.08 3.85 -15.39
C ALA A 165 8.21 4.68 -16.02
N LYS A 166 8.96 5.46 -15.24
CA LYS A 166 10.17 6.15 -15.72
C LYS A 166 11.25 5.17 -16.18
N ILE A 167 11.50 4.09 -15.42
CA ILE A 167 12.45 3.03 -15.81
C ILE A 167 12.02 2.38 -17.13
N LYS A 168 10.71 2.27 -17.39
CA LYS A 168 10.17 1.73 -18.65
C LYS A 168 10.12 2.76 -19.81
N GLY A 169 10.63 3.97 -19.61
CA GLY A 169 10.70 5.00 -20.64
C GLY A 169 9.36 5.71 -20.92
N CYS A 170 8.45 5.72 -19.95
CA CYS A 170 7.16 6.38 -20.08
C CYS A 170 7.23 7.86 -19.64
N ARG A 171 6.28 8.66 -20.15
CA ARG A 171 5.94 9.96 -19.59
C ARG A 171 5.01 9.73 -18.39
N VAL A 172 5.31 10.32 -17.22
CA VAL A 172 4.60 10.05 -15.98
C VAL A 172 3.96 11.30 -15.42
N ILE A 173 2.66 11.23 -15.16
CA ILE A 173 1.88 12.29 -14.53
C ILE A 173 1.30 11.76 -13.23
N GLY A 174 1.56 12.46 -12.11
CA GLY A 174 1.09 12.09 -10.79
C GLY A 174 0.02 13.03 -10.25
N PHE A 175 -0.97 12.48 -9.55
CA PHE A 175 -1.93 13.27 -8.75
C PHE A 175 -1.65 13.09 -7.26
N ALA A 176 -1.51 14.21 -6.55
CA ALA A 176 -1.27 14.26 -5.10
C ALA A 176 -2.11 15.36 -4.44
N GLY A 177 -2.23 15.33 -3.11
CA GLY A 177 -3.15 16.20 -2.36
C GLY A 177 -2.49 17.43 -1.70
N SER A 178 -1.22 17.73 -2.01
CA SER A 178 -0.54 18.96 -1.54
C SER A 178 0.61 19.34 -2.46
N ASP A 179 1.02 20.60 -2.40
CA ASP A 179 2.10 21.14 -3.24
C ASP A 179 3.47 20.56 -2.86
N ASP A 180 3.72 20.28 -1.58
CA ASP A 180 4.95 19.59 -1.14
C ASP A 180 5.08 18.20 -1.75
N LYS A 181 3.96 17.46 -1.84
CA LYS A 181 3.92 16.16 -2.50
C LYS A 181 4.17 16.28 -4.01
N VAL A 182 3.58 17.29 -4.64
CA VAL A 182 3.82 17.59 -6.06
C VAL A 182 5.30 17.87 -6.30
N GLN A 183 5.91 18.72 -5.48
CA GLN A 183 7.35 19.02 -5.59
C GLN A 183 8.22 17.77 -5.39
N TRP A 184 7.89 16.93 -4.42
CA TRP A 184 8.62 15.67 -4.18
C TRP A 184 8.56 14.75 -5.40
N LEU A 185 7.37 14.58 -6.00
CA LEU A 185 7.17 13.76 -7.20
C LEU A 185 8.00 14.26 -8.39
N GLU A 186 7.98 15.57 -8.66
CA GLU A 186 8.70 16.15 -9.81
C GLU A 186 10.21 16.21 -9.56
N LYS A 187 10.64 16.78 -8.42
CA LYS A 187 12.07 17.09 -8.18
C LYS A 187 12.88 15.89 -7.73
N GLU A 188 12.28 14.98 -6.95
CA GLU A 188 13.03 13.86 -6.38
C GLU A 188 12.75 12.53 -7.10
N LEU A 189 11.48 12.26 -7.48
CA LEU A 189 11.11 10.99 -8.11
C LEU A 189 11.10 11.03 -9.63
N GLY A 190 11.29 12.20 -10.25
CA GLY A 190 11.44 12.36 -11.69
C GLY A 190 10.14 12.20 -12.48
N PHE A 191 8.98 12.45 -11.88
CA PHE A 191 7.72 12.57 -12.60
C PHE A 191 7.81 13.74 -13.57
N ASP A 192 7.29 13.58 -14.78
CA ASP A 192 7.32 14.65 -15.79
C ASP A 192 6.36 15.78 -15.44
N LYS A 193 5.27 15.46 -14.74
CA LYS A 193 4.35 16.43 -14.13
C LYS A 193 3.67 15.83 -12.91
N ALA A 194 3.42 16.66 -11.90
CA ALA A 194 2.54 16.33 -10.81
C ALA A 194 1.49 17.43 -10.62
N ILE A 195 0.29 17.04 -10.21
CA ILE A 195 -0.87 17.93 -10.11
C ILE A 195 -1.47 17.81 -8.71
N ASN A 196 -1.63 18.94 -8.04
CA ASN A 196 -2.39 19.01 -6.81
C ASN A 196 -3.89 19.01 -7.14
N TYR A 197 -4.56 17.86 -6.98
CA TYR A 197 -5.97 17.69 -7.34
C TYR A 197 -6.93 18.53 -6.46
N LYS A 198 -6.47 19.03 -5.31
CA LYS A 198 -7.29 19.85 -4.41
C LYS A 198 -7.39 21.30 -4.86
N THR A 199 -6.42 21.79 -5.61
CA THR A 199 -6.31 23.20 -6.00
C THR A 199 -6.41 23.44 -7.51
N ALA A 200 -6.15 22.41 -8.32
CA ALA A 200 -6.16 22.53 -9.78
C ALA A 200 -7.51 22.11 -10.38
N ASP A 201 -7.86 22.72 -11.54
CA ASP A 201 -8.80 22.10 -12.46
C ASP A 201 -8.16 20.84 -13.05
N VAL A 202 -8.55 19.70 -12.54
CA VAL A 202 -7.98 18.38 -12.89
C VAL A 202 -8.06 18.13 -14.39
N SER A 203 -9.20 18.44 -15.03
CA SER A 203 -9.41 18.14 -16.45
C SER A 203 -8.52 18.97 -17.34
N LYS A 204 -8.40 20.27 -17.05
CA LYS A 204 -7.53 21.19 -17.77
C LYS A 204 -6.06 20.85 -17.56
N ALA A 205 -5.66 20.71 -16.28
CA ALA A 205 -4.27 20.44 -15.93
C ALA A 205 -3.76 19.11 -16.54
N LEU A 206 -4.62 18.08 -16.55
CA LEU A 206 -4.27 16.80 -17.20
C LEU A 206 -4.16 16.95 -18.72
N LYS A 207 -5.07 17.70 -19.36
CA LYS A 207 -5.01 17.93 -20.81
C LYS A 207 -3.72 18.65 -21.20
N ASP A 208 -3.31 19.65 -20.43
CA ASP A 208 -2.06 20.38 -20.67
C ASP A 208 -0.83 19.49 -20.43
N ALA A 209 -0.87 18.61 -19.42
CA ALA A 209 0.23 17.69 -19.09
C ALA A 209 0.30 16.47 -20.04
N ALA A 210 -0.83 16.02 -20.57
CA ALA A 210 -0.95 14.87 -21.48
C ALA A 210 -1.61 15.25 -22.81
N PRO A 211 -1.00 16.10 -23.64
CA PRO A 211 -1.63 16.58 -24.89
C PRO A 211 -1.92 15.46 -25.89
N LYS A 212 -1.23 14.31 -25.79
CA LYS A 212 -1.47 13.10 -26.59
C LYS A 212 -2.44 12.11 -25.95
N GLY A 213 -3.05 12.46 -24.82
CA GLY A 213 -3.91 11.56 -24.05
C GLY A 213 -3.14 10.64 -23.10
N VAL A 214 -3.85 9.71 -22.47
CA VAL A 214 -3.35 8.80 -21.42
C VAL A 214 -3.45 7.35 -21.91
N ASP A 215 -2.36 6.61 -21.87
CA ASP A 215 -2.29 5.22 -22.33
C ASP A 215 -2.48 4.23 -21.18
N CYS A 216 -1.88 4.54 -20.02
CA CYS A 216 -1.97 3.73 -18.81
C CYS A 216 -2.45 4.57 -17.63
N TYR A 217 -3.35 4.02 -16.84
CA TYR A 217 -3.76 4.61 -15.57
C TYR A 217 -3.63 3.60 -14.44
N PHE A 218 -2.88 3.97 -13.41
CA PHE A 218 -2.80 3.20 -12.17
C PHE A 218 -3.64 3.90 -11.11
N ASP A 219 -4.78 3.29 -10.78
CA ASP A 219 -5.81 3.89 -9.94
C ASP A 219 -5.74 3.39 -8.50
N ASN A 220 -5.41 4.29 -7.58
CA ASN A 220 -5.46 4.06 -6.13
C ASN A 220 -6.66 4.77 -5.46
N VAL A 221 -7.37 5.64 -6.18
CA VAL A 221 -8.27 6.64 -5.57
C VAL A 221 -9.73 6.43 -5.93
N GLY A 222 -10.04 6.18 -7.20
CA GLY A 222 -11.43 6.10 -7.65
C GLY A 222 -12.14 7.47 -7.72
N GLY A 223 -13.46 7.45 -7.72
CA GLY A 223 -14.31 8.64 -7.65
C GLY A 223 -14.20 9.58 -8.83
N GLU A 224 -14.46 10.87 -8.59
CA GLU A 224 -14.52 11.90 -9.64
C GLU A 224 -13.15 12.17 -10.29
N LEU A 225 -12.04 11.99 -9.54
CA LEU A 225 -10.70 12.07 -10.11
C LEU A 225 -10.52 11.03 -11.22
N THR A 226 -10.91 9.80 -10.95
CA THR A 226 -10.88 8.70 -11.93
C THR A 226 -11.77 8.99 -13.13
N ALA A 227 -12.98 9.53 -12.93
CA ALA A 227 -13.88 9.92 -14.01
C ALA A 227 -13.25 10.99 -14.93
N ALA A 228 -12.56 11.97 -14.36
CA ALA A 228 -11.85 13.00 -15.13
C ALA A 228 -10.70 12.41 -15.97
N ILE A 229 -9.95 11.45 -15.40
CA ILE A 229 -8.83 10.79 -16.09
C ILE A 229 -9.36 9.90 -17.23
N TYR A 230 -10.43 9.13 -17.02
CA TYR A 230 -11.01 8.27 -18.06
C TYR A 230 -11.47 9.05 -19.31
N LYS A 231 -11.95 10.30 -19.13
CA LYS A 231 -12.29 11.17 -20.26
C LYS A 231 -11.11 11.45 -21.19
N GLN A 232 -9.88 11.35 -20.69
CA GLN A 232 -8.64 11.66 -21.43
C GLN A 232 -7.83 10.41 -21.78
N MET A 233 -8.33 9.21 -21.44
CA MET A 233 -7.71 7.95 -21.87
C MET A 233 -7.74 7.82 -23.40
N ASN A 234 -6.70 7.27 -23.96
CA ASN A 234 -6.61 6.89 -25.38
C ASN A 234 -7.46 5.65 -25.68
N LEU A 235 -7.75 5.40 -26.95
CA LEU A 235 -8.31 4.12 -27.40
C LEU A 235 -7.39 2.97 -26.95
N TYR A 236 -7.98 1.89 -26.48
CA TYR A 236 -7.27 0.71 -25.95
C TYR A 236 -6.38 0.99 -24.72
N GLY A 237 -6.64 2.10 -24.04
CA GLY A 237 -5.98 2.41 -22.77
C GLY A 237 -6.14 1.30 -21.74
N ARG A 238 -5.18 1.18 -20.83
CA ARG A 238 -5.17 0.14 -19.79
C ARG A 238 -5.24 0.77 -18.42
N VAL A 239 -6.10 0.22 -17.56
CA VAL A 239 -6.31 0.70 -16.20
C VAL A 239 -6.07 -0.45 -15.23
N ALA A 240 -5.12 -0.27 -14.33
CA ALA A 240 -4.92 -1.12 -13.16
C ALA A 240 -5.65 -0.52 -11.96
N LEU A 241 -6.76 -1.12 -11.57
CA LEU A 241 -7.57 -0.69 -10.45
C LEU A 241 -7.05 -1.34 -9.17
N CYS A 242 -6.21 -0.61 -8.45
CA CYS A 242 -5.54 -1.04 -7.23
C CYS A 242 -6.35 -0.72 -5.97
N GLY A 243 -7.09 0.39 -5.98
CA GLY A 243 -7.88 0.83 -4.83
C GLY A 243 -8.86 1.94 -5.18
N CYS A 244 -9.73 2.24 -4.21
CA CYS A 244 -10.74 3.28 -4.34
C CYS A 244 -10.87 4.06 -3.03
N ILE A 245 -9.72 4.59 -2.53
CA ILE A 245 -9.64 5.20 -1.19
C ILE A 245 -10.61 6.37 -1.00
N SER A 246 -11.05 7.03 -2.09
CA SER A 246 -12.05 8.10 -2.03
C SER A 246 -13.41 7.63 -1.51
N SER A 247 -13.71 6.32 -1.60
CA SER A 247 -14.98 5.75 -1.15
C SER A 247 -14.88 5.02 0.19
N TYR A 248 -13.68 4.81 0.76
CA TYR A 248 -13.55 3.96 1.94
C TYR A 248 -14.26 4.50 3.18
N ASN A 249 -14.38 5.81 3.32
CA ASN A 249 -15.09 6.45 4.43
C ASN A 249 -16.55 6.81 4.09
N GLU A 250 -16.98 6.55 2.85
CA GLU A 250 -18.33 6.87 2.40
C GLU A 250 -19.32 5.77 2.78
N ASP A 251 -20.58 6.14 2.90
CA ASP A 251 -21.67 5.18 3.04
C ASP A 251 -21.96 4.57 1.65
N PRO A 252 -21.78 3.25 1.47
CA PRO A 252 -21.96 2.61 0.18
C PRO A 252 -23.39 2.71 -0.35
N THR A 253 -24.38 2.99 0.51
CA THR A 253 -25.80 3.13 0.10
C THR A 253 -26.11 4.51 -0.48
N THR A 254 -25.32 5.52 -0.14
CA THR A 254 -25.53 6.91 -0.57
C THR A 254 -24.41 7.46 -1.47
N TYR A 255 -23.26 6.78 -1.51
CA TYR A 255 -22.13 7.19 -2.33
C TYR A 255 -22.48 7.15 -3.83
N LYS A 256 -22.31 8.28 -4.48
CA LYS A 256 -22.56 8.45 -5.92
C LYS A 256 -21.27 8.84 -6.62
N THR A 257 -21.05 8.29 -7.79
CA THR A 257 -19.92 8.63 -8.66
C THR A 257 -20.36 8.64 -10.11
N SER A 258 -19.63 9.31 -10.96
CA SER A 258 -19.87 9.35 -12.39
C SER A 258 -19.81 7.93 -13.00
N SER A 259 -20.74 7.60 -13.91
CA SER A 259 -20.69 6.33 -14.62
C SER A 259 -19.49 6.27 -15.55
N LEU A 260 -18.67 5.25 -15.40
CA LEU A 260 -17.48 5.01 -16.23
C LEU A 260 -17.78 4.11 -17.44
N LEU A 261 -18.92 3.40 -17.44
CA LEU A 261 -19.25 2.40 -18.46
C LEU A 261 -19.23 2.94 -19.90
N PRO A 262 -19.81 4.13 -20.21
CA PRO A 262 -19.72 4.68 -21.55
C PRO A 262 -18.28 4.97 -21.99
N LEU A 263 -17.44 5.47 -21.07
CA LEU A 263 -16.04 5.77 -21.38
C LEU A 263 -15.23 4.49 -21.63
N ILE A 264 -15.48 3.45 -20.84
CA ILE A 264 -14.86 2.12 -21.02
C ILE A 264 -15.23 1.56 -22.39
N LEU A 265 -16.54 1.59 -22.73
CA LEU A 265 -17.06 1.06 -23.99
C LEU A 265 -16.51 1.80 -25.20
N PHE A 266 -16.71 3.11 -25.27
CA PHE A 266 -16.37 3.88 -26.47
C PHE A 266 -14.86 4.06 -26.68
N LYS A 267 -14.08 4.01 -25.61
CA LYS A 267 -12.60 4.02 -25.71
C LYS A 267 -12.00 2.61 -25.73
N GLN A 268 -12.82 1.57 -25.66
CA GLN A 268 -12.40 0.16 -25.64
C GLN A 268 -11.30 -0.10 -24.59
N LEU A 269 -11.50 0.45 -23.37
CA LEU A 269 -10.51 0.36 -22.31
C LEU A 269 -10.44 -1.05 -21.74
N LYS A 270 -9.22 -1.49 -21.44
CA LYS A 270 -9.00 -2.65 -20.57
C LYS A 270 -8.89 -2.16 -19.12
N VAL A 271 -9.92 -2.46 -18.32
CA VAL A 271 -9.95 -2.14 -16.89
C VAL A 271 -9.86 -3.43 -16.10
N GLU A 272 -8.86 -3.54 -15.24
CA GLU A 272 -8.63 -4.76 -14.46
C GLU A 272 -8.39 -4.40 -12.99
N GLY A 273 -9.28 -4.91 -12.11
CA GLY A 273 -9.12 -4.86 -10.66
C GLY A 273 -8.25 -6.01 -10.18
N PHE A 274 -7.48 -5.79 -9.12
CA PHE A 274 -6.62 -6.81 -8.57
C PHE A 274 -6.38 -6.63 -7.07
N ILE A 275 -6.06 -7.74 -6.42
CA ILE A 275 -5.52 -7.79 -5.07
C ILE A 275 -4.16 -8.47 -5.15
N VAL A 276 -3.17 -7.95 -4.43
CA VAL A 276 -1.77 -8.40 -4.51
C VAL A 276 -1.57 -9.89 -4.17
N SER A 277 -2.46 -10.49 -3.40
CA SER A 277 -2.43 -11.93 -3.07
C SER A 277 -2.52 -12.85 -4.29
N ARG A 278 -3.03 -12.36 -5.44
CA ARG A 278 -3.04 -13.15 -6.69
C ARG A 278 -1.65 -13.58 -7.16
N TRP A 279 -0.60 -12.92 -6.71
CA TRP A 279 0.79 -13.25 -7.02
C TRP A 279 1.51 -13.99 -5.88
N SER A 280 0.77 -14.36 -4.82
CA SER A 280 1.26 -15.25 -3.78
C SER A 280 0.75 -16.70 -3.94
N GLU A 281 -0.23 -16.94 -4.84
CA GLU A 281 -0.83 -18.24 -5.10
C GLU A 281 -0.98 -18.49 -6.62
N PRO A 282 -0.85 -19.72 -7.14
CA PRO A 282 -0.40 -20.92 -6.44
C PRO A 282 1.10 -20.92 -6.13
N GLU A 283 1.88 -20.10 -6.83
CA GLU A 283 3.32 -19.91 -6.61
C GLU A 283 3.59 -18.51 -6.07
N ASN A 284 4.37 -18.43 -4.99
CA ASN A 284 4.75 -17.15 -4.41
C ASN A 284 5.78 -16.43 -5.30
N ARG A 285 5.32 -15.45 -6.08
CA ARG A 285 6.14 -14.62 -6.97
C ARG A 285 6.65 -13.33 -6.30
N TRP A 286 6.33 -13.09 -5.05
CA TRP A 286 6.79 -11.88 -4.35
C TRP A 286 8.32 -11.72 -4.35
N PRO A 287 9.13 -12.79 -4.18
CA PRO A 287 10.60 -12.67 -4.28
C PRO A 287 11.10 -12.10 -5.61
N GLU A 288 10.42 -12.37 -6.73
CA GLU A 288 10.74 -11.77 -8.03
C GLU A 288 10.68 -10.23 -7.97
N ALA A 289 9.54 -9.71 -7.49
CA ALA A 289 9.34 -8.28 -7.38
C ALA A 289 10.29 -7.63 -6.36
N ILE A 290 10.45 -8.23 -5.18
CA ILE A 290 11.32 -7.72 -4.11
C ILE A 290 12.77 -7.65 -4.60
N THR A 291 13.26 -8.66 -5.30
CA THR A 291 14.62 -8.69 -5.85
C THR A 291 14.83 -7.56 -6.87
N ALA A 292 13.89 -7.39 -7.81
CA ALA A 292 13.98 -6.33 -8.81
C ALA A 292 13.93 -4.93 -8.16
N LEU A 293 13.03 -4.72 -7.22
CA LEU A 293 12.89 -3.46 -6.49
C LEU A 293 14.14 -3.14 -5.65
N ALA A 294 14.68 -4.12 -4.93
CA ALA A 294 15.92 -3.95 -4.16
C ALA A 294 17.09 -3.54 -5.07
N GLN A 295 17.19 -4.16 -6.24
CA GLN A 295 18.21 -3.80 -7.22
C GLN A 295 18.02 -2.37 -7.73
N TRP A 296 16.80 -1.94 -8.05
CA TRP A 296 16.54 -0.57 -8.52
C TRP A 296 16.76 0.47 -7.43
N ILE A 297 16.46 0.16 -6.17
CA ILE A 297 16.76 1.05 -5.03
C ILE A 297 18.27 1.20 -4.87
N LYS A 298 19.05 0.12 -4.89
CA LYS A 298 20.53 0.16 -4.80
C LYS A 298 21.17 0.91 -5.96
N GLN A 299 20.57 0.84 -7.15
CA GLN A 299 21.02 1.59 -8.32
C GLN A 299 20.59 3.06 -8.28
N GLY A 300 19.86 3.51 -7.26
CA GLY A 300 19.31 4.86 -7.17
C GLY A 300 18.19 5.15 -8.18
N LYS A 301 17.67 4.13 -8.87
CA LYS A 301 16.57 4.27 -9.83
C LYS A 301 15.21 4.38 -9.17
N ILE A 302 15.06 3.85 -7.97
CA ILE A 302 13.88 4.02 -7.13
C ILE A 302 14.33 4.65 -5.81
N LYS A 303 13.74 5.78 -5.48
CA LYS A 303 13.86 6.45 -4.20
C LYS A 303 12.61 6.17 -3.37
N THR A 304 12.81 6.02 -2.08
CA THR A 304 11.74 5.69 -1.14
C THR A 304 11.64 6.74 -0.05
N ARG A 305 10.46 6.90 0.53
CA ARG A 305 10.24 7.74 1.71
C ARG A 305 9.29 7.01 2.65
N SER A 306 9.64 6.97 3.93
CA SER A 306 8.78 6.49 4.99
C SER A 306 8.30 7.67 5.84
N HIS A 307 7.01 7.71 6.13
CA HIS A 307 6.41 8.59 7.13
C HIS A 307 6.36 7.79 8.43
N VAL A 308 7.31 8.06 9.30
CA VAL A 308 7.50 7.31 10.54
C VAL A 308 6.77 8.00 11.68
N THR A 309 5.92 7.25 12.38
CA THR A 309 5.35 7.63 13.66
C THR A 309 6.01 6.78 14.74
N GLU A 310 6.48 7.37 15.83
CA GLU A 310 7.12 6.64 16.92
C GLU A 310 6.12 6.34 18.04
N GLY A 311 6.17 5.08 18.51
CA GLY A 311 5.39 4.58 19.65
C GLY A 311 4.15 3.79 19.24
N PHE A 312 4.02 2.60 19.84
CA PHE A 312 2.90 1.68 19.64
C PHE A 312 1.53 2.34 19.85
N ASP A 313 1.42 3.20 20.87
CA ASP A 313 0.18 3.88 21.24
C ASP A 313 -0.30 4.91 20.18
N LYS A 314 0.53 5.19 19.17
CA LYS A 314 0.26 6.12 18.07
C LYS A 314 -0.29 5.45 16.81
N LEU A 315 -0.53 4.14 16.84
CA LEU A 315 -1.06 3.41 15.67
C LEU A 315 -2.38 3.97 15.16
N TYR A 316 -3.31 4.31 16.06
CA TYR A 316 -4.57 4.95 15.69
C TYR A 316 -4.33 6.32 15.02
N ASP A 317 -3.50 7.17 15.62
CA ASP A 317 -3.20 8.51 15.09
C ASP A 317 -2.57 8.41 13.70
N ALA A 318 -1.59 7.49 13.53
CA ALA A 318 -0.94 7.23 12.25
C ALA A 318 -1.93 6.73 11.18
N PHE A 319 -2.90 5.91 11.58
CA PHE A 319 -3.92 5.38 10.67
C PHE A 319 -4.87 6.46 10.16
N VAL A 320 -5.41 7.27 11.06
CA VAL A 320 -6.32 8.37 10.68
C VAL A 320 -5.59 9.42 9.89
N GLY A 321 -4.37 9.79 10.29
CA GLY A 321 -3.53 10.73 9.53
C GLY A 321 -3.21 10.23 8.11
N MET A 322 -2.93 8.94 7.96
CA MET A 322 -2.72 8.32 6.65
C MET A 322 -3.99 8.38 5.78
N LEU A 323 -5.17 8.09 6.34
CA LEU A 323 -6.45 8.21 5.62
C LEU A 323 -6.78 9.66 5.25
N ALA A 324 -6.35 10.64 6.06
CA ALA A 324 -6.45 12.06 5.75
C ALA A 324 -5.41 12.53 4.72
N GLY A 325 -4.46 11.66 4.36
CA GLY A 325 -3.41 11.95 3.39
C GLY A 325 -2.28 12.82 3.96
N GLU A 326 -1.95 12.70 5.23
CA GLU A 326 -0.84 13.43 5.86
C GLU A 326 0.53 12.85 5.46
N ASN A 327 0.60 11.53 5.23
CA ASN A 327 1.85 10.87 4.88
C ASN A 327 2.35 11.21 3.47
N THR A 328 3.65 11.29 3.32
CA THR A 328 4.36 11.22 2.04
C THR A 328 5.14 9.90 2.02
N GLY A 329 4.94 9.09 0.98
CA GLY A 329 5.49 7.74 0.94
C GLY A 329 4.72 6.76 1.82
N LYS A 330 5.42 5.78 2.40
CA LYS A 330 4.84 4.71 3.22
C LYS A 330 4.65 5.16 4.67
N ALA A 331 3.43 5.02 5.20
CA ALA A 331 3.16 5.21 6.64
C ALA A 331 3.52 3.95 7.43
N VAL A 332 4.37 4.10 8.45
CA VAL A 332 4.79 3.03 9.36
C VAL A 332 4.87 3.55 10.79
N VAL A 333 4.69 2.65 11.74
CA VAL A 333 4.89 2.93 13.17
C VAL A 333 6.08 2.13 13.66
N LYS A 334 7.03 2.82 14.28
CA LYS A 334 8.13 2.20 15.01
C LYS A 334 7.68 1.94 16.45
N VAL A 335 7.80 0.69 16.88
CA VAL A 335 7.32 0.23 18.19
C VAL A 335 8.36 0.42 19.28
#